data_f62aabcb29810b913f0241ba152e76b8
#
_entry.id   f62aabcb29810b913f0241ba152e76b8
#
_cell.length_a   1.000
_cell.length_b   1.000
_cell.length_c   1.000
_cell.angle_alpha   90.00
_cell.angle_beta   90.00
_cell.angle_gamma   90.00
#
_symmetry.space_group_name_H-M   'P 1'
#
loop_
_entity.id
_entity.type
_entity.pdbx_description
1 polymer ?
#
loop_
_entity_poly.entity_id
_entity_poly.type
_entity_poly.pdbx_seq_one_letter_code
_entity_poly.pdbx_strand_id
1 'polypeptide(L)'
;MTARQLVQSGAGMLSMYSTASADAGQGAGTQVAALFVRKSNHYAALGCDCYDATRDALTWPGGVPGVFHPPCRAWGQLSHMAKPRPGEKELSLWAMEKVRQYGGVLEHPYASRLWAESGCIGFGVRDRFGGVLVPVMQSWWGHRAPKKSCLYIVGPVPEIPFSEQATVTTVERMGRPERERTPQAFAAWLVELARTCA
;
A
#
# COMPACT_ATOMS: atom_id res chain seq x y z
N MET A 1 51.98 10.27 -1.10
CA MET A 1 51.45 9.28 -2.09
C MET A 1 49.99 9.58 -2.31
N THR A 2 49.67 10.16 -3.45
CA THR A 2 48.39 10.79 -3.79
C THR A 2 47.44 9.79 -4.43
N ALA A 3 46.15 9.91 -4.15
CA ALA A 3 45.05 9.06 -4.56
C ALA A 3 44.72 9.13 -6.08
N ARG A 4 45.67 8.76 -6.95
CA ARG A 4 45.55 8.84 -8.41
C ARG A 4 46.01 7.59 -9.18
N GLN A 5 46.10 6.44 -8.56
CA GLN A 5 46.61 5.21 -9.19
C GLN A 5 45.77 3.95 -8.98
N LEU A 6 44.43 4.08 -8.99
CA LEU A 6 43.52 2.90 -8.92
C LEU A 6 42.34 3.01 -9.89
N VAL A 7 42.62 3.45 -11.13
CA VAL A 7 41.65 3.35 -12.23
C VAL A 7 42.38 2.93 -13.50
N GLN A 8 42.78 1.68 -13.60
CA GLN A 8 43.14 1.01 -14.85
C GLN A 8 43.40 -0.49 -14.59
N SER A 9 42.32 -1.25 -14.52
CA SER A 9 42.32 -2.69 -14.88
C SER A 9 40.89 -3.24 -14.71
N GLY A 10 40.10 -3.22 -15.77
CA GLY A 10 38.72 -3.69 -15.76
C GLY A 10 38.04 -3.64 -17.13
N ALA A 11 38.85 -3.66 -18.20
CA ALA A 11 38.35 -3.88 -19.54
C ALA A 11 38.48 -5.37 -19.89
N GLY A 12 37.38 -6.11 -19.88
CA GLY A 12 37.42 -7.50 -20.37
C GLY A 12 36.45 -8.42 -19.68
N MET A 13 35.13 -8.20 -19.88
CA MET A 13 34.13 -9.28 -19.82
C MET A 13 32.77 -8.77 -20.31
N LEU A 14 32.73 -8.35 -21.56
CA LEU A 14 31.51 -8.11 -22.34
C LEU A 14 31.53 -9.14 -23.48
N SER A 15 30.89 -10.27 -23.31
CA SER A 15 30.32 -11.10 -24.37
C SER A 15 29.98 -12.47 -23.80
N MET A 16 28.73 -12.67 -23.48
CA MET A 16 27.99 -13.95 -23.48
C MET A 16 26.60 -13.74 -22.85
N TYR A 17 25.78 -12.86 -23.43
CA TYR A 17 24.35 -12.99 -23.30
C TYR A 17 23.78 -13.36 -24.66
N SER A 18 23.67 -14.68 -24.86
CA SER A 18 22.89 -15.31 -25.91
C SER A 18 21.49 -14.72 -25.93
N THR A 19 21.05 -14.29 -27.10
CA THR A 19 19.67 -13.94 -27.41
C THR A 19 18.78 -15.16 -27.26
N ALA A 20 18.27 -15.40 -26.06
CA ALA A 20 17.13 -16.26 -25.89
C ALA A 20 15.89 -15.41 -26.22
N SER A 21 15.20 -15.79 -27.29
CA SER A 21 13.89 -15.28 -27.69
C SER A 21 12.99 -15.35 -26.48
N ALA A 22 12.55 -14.18 -25.99
CA ALA A 22 11.52 -14.09 -24.95
C ALA A 22 10.21 -14.52 -25.59
N ASP A 23 9.88 -15.78 -25.44
CA ASP A 23 8.51 -16.26 -25.52
C ASP A 23 7.75 -15.59 -24.38
N ALA A 24 6.92 -14.60 -24.70
CA ALA A 24 6.10 -13.88 -23.76
C ALA A 24 4.95 -14.79 -23.30
N GLY A 25 5.29 -15.80 -22.51
CA GLY A 25 4.36 -16.46 -21.63
C GLY A 25 3.90 -15.41 -20.62
N GLN A 26 2.68 -14.90 -20.74
CA GLN A 26 1.99 -14.13 -19.72
C GLN A 26 1.92 -15.00 -18.46
N GLY A 27 2.92 -14.86 -17.59
CA GLY A 27 2.88 -15.41 -16.26
C GLY A 27 1.63 -14.84 -15.60
N ALA A 28 0.66 -15.69 -15.27
CA ALA A 28 -0.50 -15.32 -14.49
C ALA A 28 0.00 -14.83 -13.12
N GLY A 29 0.28 -13.54 -13.03
CA GLY A 29 0.69 -12.91 -11.77
C GLY A 29 -0.39 -13.17 -10.72
N THR A 30 0.01 -13.36 -9.47
CA THR A 30 -0.90 -13.57 -8.34
C THR A 30 -2.02 -12.54 -8.40
N GLN A 31 -3.28 -13.02 -8.45
CA GLN A 31 -4.46 -12.16 -8.42
C GLN A 31 -4.50 -11.40 -7.09
N VAL A 32 -4.85 -10.13 -7.15
CA VAL A 32 -4.98 -9.25 -5.98
C VAL A 32 -6.39 -8.69 -5.90
N ALA A 33 -6.98 -8.70 -4.71
CA ALA A 33 -8.22 -8.00 -4.45
C ALA A 33 -7.94 -6.57 -3.95
N ALA A 34 -8.75 -5.59 -4.37
CA ALA A 34 -8.69 -4.21 -3.89
C ALA A 34 -10.02 -3.85 -3.21
N LEU A 35 -9.98 -3.68 -1.87
CA LEU A 35 -11.18 -3.57 -1.05
C LEU A 35 -11.36 -2.14 -0.50
N PHE A 36 -12.62 -1.72 -0.37
CA PHE A 36 -13.01 -0.36 0.06
C PHE A 36 -12.49 0.72 -0.89
N VAL A 37 -12.39 0.40 -2.17
CA VAL A 37 -11.96 1.35 -3.20
C VAL A 37 -13.13 2.20 -3.68
N ARG A 38 -12.84 3.31 -4.35
CA ARG A 38 -13.88 4.13 -5.00
C ARG A 38 -14.27 3.51 -6.34
N LYS A 39 -15.48 3.81 -6.82
CA LYS A 39 -15.94 3.39 -8.15
C LYS A 39 -14.98 3.84 -9.27
N SER A 40 -14.47 5.07 -9.19
CA SER A 40 -13.39 5.57 -10.05
C SER A 40 -12.04 5.42 -9.34
N ASN A 41 -11.40 4.26 -9.48
CA ASN A 41 -10.12 3.94 -8.85
C ASN A 41 -9.09 3.48 -9.89
N HIS A 42 -7.83 3.40 -9.48
CA HIS A 42 -6.74 2.94 -10.33
C HIS A 42 -6.59 1.40 -10.33
N TYR A 43 -7.15 0.71 -9.34
CA TYR A 43 -6.95 -0.73 -9.12
C TYR A 43 -7.56 -1.61 -10.20
N ALA A 44 -8.71 -1.21 -10.76
CA ALA A 44 -9.34 -1.95 -11.86
C ALA A 44 -8.44 -1.99 -13.12
N ALA A 45 -7.78 -0.87 -13.44
CA ALA A 45 -6.83 -0.80 -14.55
C ALA A 45 -5.53 -1.60 -14.28
N LEU A 46 -5.24 -1.92 -13.01
CA LEU A 46 -4.12 -2.76 -12.59
C LEU A 46 -4.48 -4.25 -12.52
N GLY A 47 -5.68 -4.63 -12.97
CA GLY A 47 -6.15 -6.02 -13.00
C GLY A 47 -6.61 -6.56 -11.65
N CYS A 48 -6.90 -5.70 -10.66
CA CYS A 48 -7.40 -6.14 -9.37
C CYS A 48 -8.89 -6.47 -9.41
N ASP A 49 -9.29 -7.45 -8.59
CA ASP A 49 -10.69 -7.71 -8.27
C ASP A 49 -11.18 -6.66 -7.25
N CYS A 50 -11.96 -5.68 -7.73
CA CYS A 50 -12.31 -4.48 -6.97
C CYS A 50 -13.64 -4.60 -6.22
N TYR A 51 -13.62 -4.16 -4.95
CA TYR A 51 -14.79 -4.06 -4.07
C TYR A 51 -14.98 -2.60 -3.66
N ASP A 52 -16.01 -1.99 -4.21
CA ASP A 52 -16.39 -0.58 -3.98
C ASP A 52 -17.75 -0.46 -3.26
N ALA A 53 -18.36 0.70 -3.27
CA ALA A 53 -19.68 0.91 -2.68
C ALA A 53 -20.82 0.17 -3.39
N THR A 54 -20.60 -0.31 -4.61
CA THR A 54 -21.60 -1.10 -5.38
C THR A 54 -21.43 -2.59 -5.10
N ARG A 55 -20.19 -3.04 -5.03
CA ARG A 55 -19.82 -4.40 -4.66
C ARG A 55 -19.22 -4.40 -3.26
N ASP A 56 -20.05 -4.68 -2.27
CA ASP A 56 -19.68 -4.61 -0.85
C ASP A 56 -18.43 -5.44 -0.54
N ALA A 57 -17.44 -4.81 0.13
CA ALA A 57 -16.21 -5.47 0.54
C ALA A 57 -16.47 -6.69 1.46
N LEU A 58 -17.55 -6.69 2.23
CA LEU A 58 -17.92 -7.82 3.09
C LEU A 58 -18.33 -9.07 2.31
N THR A 59 -18.63 -8.95 1.01
CA THR A 59 -18.92 -10.08 0.12
C THR A 59 -17.66 -10.72 -0.48
N TRP A 60 -16.47 -10.17 -0.19
CA TRP A 60 -15.24 -10.75 -0.68
C TRP A 60 -14.99 -12.15 -0.10
N PRO A 61 -14.79 -13.17 -0.95
CA PRO A 61 -14.64 -14.56 -0.48
C PRO A 61 -13.26 -14.86 0.16
N GLY A 62 -12.28 -13.95 0.00
CA GLY A 62 -10.90 -14.24 0.39
C GLY A 62 -10.14 -15.05 -0.66
N GLY A 63 -9.09 -15.76 -0.22
CA GLY A 63 -8.33 -16.71 -1.05
C GLY A 63 -7.19 -16.12 -1.85
N VAL A 64 -7.04 -14.80 -1.88
CA VAL A 64 -5.94 -14.07 -2.53
C VAL A 64 -5.48 -12.92 -1.64
N PRO A 65 -4.24 -12.42 -1.78
CA PRO A 65 -3.81 -11.24 -1.03
C PRO A 65 -4.60 -10.00 -1.44
N GLY A 66 -4.71 -9.04 -0.52
CA GLY A 66 -5.51 -7.85 -0.75
C GLY A 66 -4.78 -6.53 -0.52
N VAL A 67 -5.27 -5.47 -1.19
CA VAL A 67 -5.02 -4.07 -0.85
C VAL A 67 -6.28 -3.52 -0.20
N PHE A 68 -6.19 -3.10 1.05
CA PHE A 68 -7.34 -2.69 1.87
C PHE A 68 -7.28 -1.20 2.20
N HIS A 69 -8.36 -0.47 1.92
CA HIS A 69 -8.53 0.95 2.27
C HIS A 69 -9.78 1.19 3.12
N PRO A 70 -9.86 0.60 4.33
CA PRO A 70 -11.08 0.69 5.12
C PRO A 70 -11.39 2.13 5.54
N PRO A 71 -12.66 2.45 5.88
CA PRO A 71 -13.07 3.78 6.30
C PRO A 71 -12.32 4.25 7.55
N CYS A 72 -11.74 5.47 7.49
CA CYS A 72 -10.91 5.98 8.59
C CYS A 72 -11.61 6.96 9.54
N ARG A 73 -12.88 7.35 9.27
CA ARG A 73 -13.58 8.39 10.04
C ARG A 73 -13.74 8.07 11.53
N ALA A 74 -14.02 6.81 11.85
CA ALA A 74 -14.17 6.35 13.22
C ALA A 74 -12.85 6.25 13.99
N TRP A 75 -11.72 6.32 13.30
CA TRP A 75 -10.39 5.98 13.81
C TRP A 75 -9.43 7.16 13.94
N GLY A 76 -9.74 8.28 13.29
CA GLY A 76 -8.92 9.48 13.34
C GLY A 76 -8.96 10.17 14.71
N GLN A 77 -7.99 11.05 14.99
CA GLN A 77 -7.97 11.87 16.21
C GLN A 77 -9.23 12.75 16.35
N LEU A 78 -9.79 13.21 15.23
CA LEU A 78 -11.01 14.02 15.17
C LEU A 78 -12.28 13.18 14.91
N SER A 79 -12.28 11.89 15.28
CA SER A 79 -13.41 10.97 15.05
C SER A 79 -14.72 11.45 15.70
N HIS A 80 -14.66 12.15 16.82
CA HIS A 80 -15.82 12.73 17.49
C HIS A 80 -16.51 13.82 16.63
N MET A 81 -15.79 14.49 15.71
CA MET A 81 -16.32 15.47 14.76
C MET A 81 -16.68 14.86 13.40
N ALA A 82 -16.15 13.71 13.09
CA ALA A 82 -16.20 13.12 11.74
C ALA A 82 -17.53 12.43 11.40
N LYS A 83 -18.45 12.25 12.36
CA LYS A 83 -19.76 11.60 12.21
C LYS A 83 -19.65 10.29 11.39
N PRO A 84 -18.97 9.25 11.91
CA PRO A 84 -18.87 7.97 11.21
C PRO A 84 -20.27 7.36 11.04
N ARG A 85 -20.45 6.58 9.98
CA ARG A 85 -21.70 5.83 9.79
C ARG A 85 -21.75 4.64 10.75
N PRO A 86 -22.95 4.17 11.12
CA PRO A 86 -23.10 2.91 11.87
C PRO A 86 -22.34 1.77 11.17
N GLY A 87 -21.61 0.95 11.91
CA GLY A 87 -20.83 -0.15 11.37
C GLY A 87 -19.48 0.21 10.73
N GLU A 88 -19.17 1.49 10.56
CA GLU A 88 -17.95 1.92 9.85
C GLU A 88 -16.65 1.60 10.65
N LYS A 89 -16.76 1.53 11.98
CA LYS A 89 -15.66 1.13 12.84
C LYS A 89 -15.30 -0.35 12.64
N GLU A 90 -16.30 -1.17 12.57
CA GLU A 90 -16.23 -2.62 12.43
C GLU A 90 -15.63 -3.05 11.08
N LEU A 91 -15.86 -2.26 10.02
CA LEU A 91 -15.28 -2.51 8.70
C LEU A 91 -13.74 -2.49 8.71
N SER A 92 -13.14 -1.61 9.51
CA SER A 92 -11.67 -1.56 9.60
C SER A 92 -11.09 -2.72 10.42
N LEU A 93 -11.80 -3.16 11.44
CA LEU A 93 -11.43 -4.37 12.22
C LEU A 93 -11.55 -5.61 11.35
N TRP A 94 -12.62 -5.74 10.58
CA TRP A 94 -12.81 -6.81 9.61
C TRP A 94 -11.68 -6.81 8.56
N ALA A 95 -11.33 -5.66 8.02
CA ALA A 95 -10.23 -5.53 7.06
C ALA A 95 -8.88 -5.98 7.69
N MET A 96 -8.65 -5.64 8.97
CA MET A 96 -7.47 -6.08 9.70
C MET A 96 -7.43 -7.61 9.87
N GLU A 97 -8.56 -8.25 10.16
CA GLU A 97 -8.66 -9.70 10.22
C GLU A 97 -8.37 -10.33 8.85
N LYS A 98 -8.92 -9.76 7.78
CA LYS A 98 -8.76 -10.29 6.43
C LYS A 98 -7.34 -10.19 5.91
N VAL A 99 -6.65 -9.07 6.14
CA VAL A 99 -5.23 -8.96 5.75
C VAL A 99 -4.35 -9.93 6.54
N ARG A 100 -4.69 -10.20 7.80
CA ARG A 100 -4.00 -11.22 8.62
C ARG A 100 -4.22 -12.64 8.12
N GLN A 101 -5.39 -12.91 7.59
CA GLN A 101 -5.78 -14.24 7.12
C GLN A 101 -5.24 -14.56 5.72
N TYR A 102 -5.22 -13.58 4.81
CA TYR A 102 -4.97 -13.81 3.38
C TYR A 102 -3.71 -13.12 2.86
N GLY A 103 -3.01 -12.36 3.69
CA GLY A 103 -1.86 -11.58 3.27
C GLY A 103 -2.24 -10.28 2.55
N GLY A 104 -1.22 -9.49 2.22
CA GLY A 104 -1.37 -8.23 1.53
C GLY A 104 -1.08 -7.02 2.39
N VAL A 105 -1.72 -5.90 2.08
CA VAL A 105 -1.45 -4.60 2.71
C VAL A 105 -2.74 -3.86 3.05
N LEU A 106 -2.83 -3.35 4.28
CA LEU A 106 -3.88 -2.44 4.71
C LEU A 106 -3.30 -1.04 4.90
N GLU A 107 -3.83 -0.05 4.16
CA GLU A 107 -3.45 1.36 4.28
C GLU A 107 -4.46 2.10 5.17
N HIS A 108 -3.94 2.86 6.14
CA HIS A 108 -4.76 3.72 6.98
C HIS A 108 -3.95 4.95 7.43
N PRO A 109 -4.59 6.04 7.90
CA PRO A 109 -3.86 7.20 8.39
C PRO A 109 -2.83 6.84 9.46
N TYR A 110 -1.65 7.49 9.39
CA TYR A 110 -0.54 7.26 10.32
C TYR A 110 -0.98 7.32 11.81
N ALA A 111 -1.76 8.34 12.18
CA ALA A 111 -2.21 8.57 13.56
C ALA A 111 -3.55 7.87 13.89
N SER A 112 -3.87 6.79 13.19
CA SER A 112 -5.11 6.05 13.43
C SER A 112 -5.05 5.24 14.73
N ARG A 113 -6.14 5.28 15.50
CA ARG A 113 -6.30 4.43 16.69
C ARG A 113 -6.51 2.95 16.34
N LEU A 114 -6.81 2.64 15.08
CA LEU A 114 -6.92 1.26 14.59
C LEU A 114 -5.68 0.44 14.95
N TRP A 115 -4.50 1.02 14.83
CA TRP A 115 -3.24 0.32 15.08
C TRP A 115 -3.14 -0.23 16.50
N ALA A 116 -3.38 0.62 17.50
CA ALA A 116 -3.35 0.22 18.90
C ALA A 116 -4.50 -0.74 19.25
N GLU A 117 -5.72 -0.46 18.75
CA GLU A 117 -6.91 -1.28 19.03
C GLU A 117 -6.83 -2.68 18.39
N SER A 118 -6.09 -2.79 17.26
CA SER A 118 -5.80 -4.08 16.63
C SER A 118 -4.59 -4.81 17.22
N GLY A 119 -3.96 -4.27 18.27
CA GLY A 119 -2.82 -4.90 18.94
C GLY A 119 -1.51 -4.85 18.14
N CYS A 120 -1.35 -3.85 17.27
CA CYS A 120 -0.07 -3.62 16.60
C CYS A 120 0.95 -3.07 17.61
N ILE A 121 2.16 -3.65 17.64
CA ILE A 121 3.14 -3.43 18.71
C ILE A 121 4.19 -2.35 18.42
N GLY A 122 4.17 -1.76 17.24
CA GLY A 122 5.11 -0.68 16.85
C GLY A 122 5.54 -0.75 15.40
N PHE A 123 6.28 0.27 14.95
CA PHE A 123 6.78 0.35 13.58
C PHE A 123 7.97 -0.59 13.38
N GLY A 124 7.99 -1.27 12.24
CA GLY A 124 9.08 -2.18 11.87
C GLY A 124 9.12 -3.49 12.65
N VAL A 125 8.24 -3.68 13.63
CA VAL A 125 8.18 -4.90 14.46
C VAL A 125 7.04 -5.78 13.99
N ARG A 126 7.31 -7.08 13.78
CA ARG A 126 6.25 -8.05 13.43
C ARG A 126 5.43 -8.41 14.65
N ASP A 127 4.14 -8.36 14.51
CA ASP A 127 3.21 -8.83 15.54
C ASP A 127 3.04 -10.38 15.49
N ARG A 128 2.23 -10.90 16.41
CA ARG A 128 1.92 -12.35 16.49
C ARG A 128 1.24 -12.94 15.24
N PHE A 129 0.73 -12.09 14.36
CA PHE A 129 0.10 -12.48 13.08
C PHE A 129 1.06 -12.37 11.90
N GLY A 130 2.34 -12.05 12.16
CA GLY A 130 3.34 -11.84 11.12
C GLY A 130 3.25 -10.49 10.41
N GLY A 131 2.32 -9.62 10.82
CA GLY A 131 2.14 -8.30 10.25
C GLY A 131 3.10 -7.26 10.82
N VAL A 132 3.46 -6.28 10.00
CA VAL A 132 4.36 -5.19 10.38
C VAL A 132 3.77 -3.84 10.00
N LEU A 133 3.92 -2.84 10.87
CA LEU A 133 3.54 -1.46 10.57
C LEU A 133 4.71 -0.71 9.94
N VAL A 134 4.46 -0.13 8.76
CA VAL A 134 5.43 0.65 8.01
C VAL A 134 4.87 2.04 7.71
N PRO A 135 5.44 3.12 8.28
CA PRO A 135 5.01 4.47 8.00
C PRO A 135 5.48 4.91 6.60
N VAL A 136 4.59 5.57 5.86
CA VAL A 136 4.90 6.09 4.52
C VAL A 136 4.32 7.49 4.34
N MET A 137 4.87 8.21 3.36
CA MET A 137 4.36 9.51 2.93
C MET A 137 3.85 9.37 1.49
N GLN A 138 2.55 9.57 1.24
CA GLN A 138 2.01 9.38 -0.11
C GLN A 138 2.55 10.39 -1.14
N SER A 139 3.17 11.50 -0.70
CA SER A 139 3.88 12.41 -1.58
C SER A 139 5.10 11.77 -2.27
N TRP A 140 5.68 10.71 -1.72
CA TRP A 140 6.74 9.93 -2.39
C TRP A 140 6.27 9.30 -3.71
N TRP A 141 4.95 9.14 -3.87
CA TRP A 141 4.29 8.66 -5.09
C TRP A 141 3.42 9.72 -5.76
N GLY A 142 3.73 11.02 -5.53
CA GLY A 142 3.08 12.12 -6.25
C GLY A 142 1.80 12.69 -5.63
N HIS A 143 1.48 12.38 -4.37
CA HIS A 143 0.41 13.09 -3.68
C HIS A 143 0.81 14.55 -3.45
N ARG A 144 -0.07 15.51 -3.79
CA ARG A 144 0.22 16.95 -3.75
C ARG A 144 0.47 17.51 -2.35
N ALA A 145 0.04 16.83 -1.33
CA ALA A 145 0.29 17.17 0.07
C ALA A 145 1.07 16.07 0.78
N PRO A 146 1.76 16.36 1.91
CA PRO A 146 2.48 15.37 2.71
C PRO A 146 1.47 14.51 3.51
N LYS A 147 0.73 13.65 2.81
CA LYS A 147 -0.25 12.75 3.40
C LYS A 147 0.43 11.56 4.07
N LYS A 148 0.50 11.62 5.41
CA LYS A 148 1.09 10.56 6.24
C LYS A 148 0.14 9.38 6.35
N SER A 149 0.57 8.21 5.92
CA SER A 149 -0.14 6.94 6.05
C SER A 149 0.72 5.91 6.77
N CYS A 150 0.11 4.86 7.24
CA CYS A 150 0.78 3.68 7.72
C CYS A 150 0.23 2.46 6.99
N LEU A 151 1.11 1.54 6.66
CA LEU A 151 0.79 0.28 6.02
C LEU A 151 0.94 -0.83 7.05
N TYR A 152 -0.07 -1.67 7.18
CA TYR A 152 0.05 -2.95 7.87
C TYR A 152 0.23 -4.03 6.81
N ILE A 153 1.42 -4.64 6.79
CA ILE A 153 1.85 -5.58 5.74
C ILE A 153 1.95 -6.97 6.35
N VAL A 154 1.23 -7.94 5.79
CA VAL A 154 1.37 -9.37 6.10
C VAL A 154 1.97 -10.05 4.89
N GLY A 155 3.30 -10.23 4.95
CA GLY A 155 4.13 -10.71 3.86
C GLY A 155 5.55 -10.14 3.95
N PRO A 156 6.35 -10.21 2.87
CA PRO A 156 7.65 -9.58 2.78
C PRO A 156 7.52 -8.04 2.92
N VAL A 157 8.44 -7.42 3.65
CA VAL A 157 8.52 -5.95 3.73
C VAL A 157 9.41 -5.48 2.59
N PRO A 158 8.88 -4.68 1.65
CA PRO A 158 9.67 -4.19 0.53
C PRO A 158 10.60 -3.06 0.97
N GLU A 159 11.57 -2.76 0.14
CA GLU A 159 12.24 -1.47 0.19
C GLU A 159 11.22 -0.35 -0.11
N ILE A 160 11.17 0.65 0.76
CA ILE A 160 10.25 1.77 0.60
C ILE A 160 10.91 2.82 -0.29
N PRO A 161 10.35 3.14 -1.48
CA PRO A 161 10.92 4.16 -2.35
C PRO A 161 10.77 5.53 -1.69
N PHE A 162 11.87 6.08 -1.20
CA PHE A 162 11.92 7.45 -0.69
C PHE A 162 12.13 8.41 -1.87
N SER A 163 11.30 9.45 -1.94
CA SER A 163 11.46 10.53 -2.93
C SER A 163 11.12 11.87 -2.28
N GLU A 164 12.06 12.80 -2.31
CA GLU A 164 11.82 14.19 -1.90
C GLU A 164 11.03 14.93 -2.99
N GLN A 165 9.75 14.68 -3.08
CA GLN A 165 8.89 15.45 -3.97
C GLN A 165 8.39 16.72 -3.26
N ALA A 166 8.53 17.86 -3.92
CA ALA A 166 7.99 19.10 -3.43
C ALA A 166 6.46 19.02 -3.31
N THR A 167 5.95 19.23 -2.11
CA THR A 167 4.51 19.32 -1.87
C THR A 167 4.03 20.75 -2.09
N VAL A 168 2.90 20.91 -2.75
CA VAL A 168 2.39 22.24 -3.15
C VAL A 168 1.23 22.72 -2.26
N THR A 169 0.77 21.89 -1.34
CA THR A 169 -0.35 22.20 -0.44
C THR A 169 -0.27 21.36 0.83
N THR A 170 -1.22 21.53 1.75
CA THR A 170 -1.38 20.67 2.94
C THR A 170 -2.69 19.88 2.84
N VAL A 171 -2.78 18.78 3.58
CA VAL A 171 -3.97 17.90 3.58
C VAL A 171 -5.24 18.67 4.01
N GLU A 172 -5.09 19.62 4.95
CA GLU A 172 -6.18 20.43 5.48
C GLU A 172 -6.78 21.39 4.44
N ARG A 173 -5.94 21.89 3.50
CA ARG A 173 -6.35 22.78 2.42
C ARG A 173 -6.98 22.06 1.23
N MET A 174 -6.94 20.74 1.20
CA MET A 174 -7.51 19.94 0.12
C MET A 174 -8.99 19.69 0.32
N GLY A 175 -9.75 19.67 -0.76
CA GLY A 175 -11.13 19.18 -0.77
C GLY A 175 -11.19 17.68 -0.41
N ARG A 176 -12.33 17.25 0.15
CA ARG A 176 -12.52 15.85 0.55
C ARG A 176 -12.20 14.83 -0.57
N PRO A 177 -12.67 15.00 -1.82
CA PRO A 177 -12.39 14.07 -2.90
C PRO A 177 -10.88 13.92 -3.19
N GLU A 178 -10.13 15.01 -3.09
CA GLU A 178 -8.70 15.03 -3.34
C GLU A 178 -7.91 14.38 -2.18
N ARG A 179 -8.27 14.70 -0.93
CA ARG A 179 -7.67 14.07 0.27
C ARG A 179 -7.79 12.56 0.28
N GLU A 180 -8.94 12.04 -0.17
CA GLU A 180 -9.24 10.61 -0.16
C GLU A 180 -8.69 9.87 -1.40
N ARG A 181 -8.16 10.60 -2.39
CA ARG A 181 -7.59 9.98 -3.60
C ARG A 181 -6.26 9.31 -3.27
N THR A 182 -6.10 8.09 -3.75
CA THR A 182 -4.82 7.37 -3.77
C THR A 182 -4.08 7.74 -5.05
N PRO A 183 -2.83 8.23 -5.02
CA PRO A 183 -2.02 8.44 -6.23
C PRO A 183 -1.91 7.17 -7.07
N GLN A 184 -1.90 7.30 -8.40
CA GLN A 184 -1.81 6.16 -9.29
C GLN A 184 -0.54 5.33 -9.05
N ALA A 185 0.61 6.00 -8.90
CA ALA A 185 1.88 5.33 -8.65
C ALA A 185 1.87 4.60 -7.29
N PHE A 186 1.19 5.16 -6.27
CA PHE A 186 1.04 4.51 -4.98
C PHE A 186 0.14 3.27 -5.07
N ALA A 187 -0.98 3.37 -5.81
CA ALA A 187 -1.86 2.24 -6.05
C ALA A 187 -1.12 1.09 -6.77
N ALA A 188 -0.35 1.42 -7.82
CA ALA A 188 0.45 0.44 -8.54
C ALA A 188 1.47 -0.25 -7.62
N TRP A 189 2.20 0.53 -6.82
CA TRP A 189 3.17 -0.01 -5.87
C TRP A 189 2.52 -0.90 -4.80
N LEU A 190 1.33 -0.52 -4.26
CA LEU A 190 0.60 -1.34 -3.30
C LEU A 190 0.14 -2.68 -3.91
N VAL A 191 -0.23 -2.70 -5.20
CA VAL A 191 -0.62 -3.93 -5.90
C VAL A 191 0.60 -4.85 -6.06
N GLU A 192 1.74 -4.32 -6.50
CA GLU A 192 2.98 -5.11 -6.60
C GLU A 192 3.39 -5.67 -5.23
N LEU A 193 3.32 -4.85 -4.17
CA LEU A 193 3.55 -5.31 -2.81
C LEU A 193 2.59 -6.46 -2.44
N ALA A 194 1.28 -6.29 -2.67
CA ALA A 194 0.31 -7.33 -2.34
C ALA A 194 0.58 -8.65 -3.09
N ARG A 195 1.03 -8.60 -4.34
CA ARG A 195 1.44 -9.79 -5.11
C ARG A 195 2.56 -10.58 -4.46
N THR A 196 3.46 -9.93 -3.73
CA THR A 196 4.55 -10.61 -3.00
C THR A 196 4.09 -11.21 -1.67
N CYS A 197 2.86 -10.93 -1.22
CA CYS A 197 2.30 -11.38 0.05
C CYS A 197 1.48 -12.68 -0.06
N ALA A 198 1.50 -13.34 -1.21
CA ALA A 198 0.77 -14.59 -1.46
C ALA A 198 1.44 -15.78 -0.81
#